data_47aab9200190221cd4146332e2a73a22
#
_entry.id   47aab9200190221cd4146332e2a73a22
#
_cell.length_a   1.000
_cell.length_b   1.000
_cell.length_c   1.000
_cell.angle_alpha   90.00
_cell.angle_beta   90.00
_cell.angle_gamma   90.00
#
_symmetry.space_group_name_H-M   'P 1'
#
loop_
_entity.id
_entity.type
_entity.pdbx_description
1 polymer ?
#
loop_
_entity_poly.entity_id
_entity_poly.type
_entity_poly.pdbx_seq_one_letter_code
_entity_poly.pdbx_strand_id
1 'polypeptide(L)'
;VLTVSADKSAKVWDITEGNNGKVKKTLICTGSGGVEDMLVGCLWLNDCLVTVSLGGTISIFLASDLDKAPTAFSGHMKNVSSLTILRSNPRVLLSTSYDGLIVKWIQGIGYSGKLQRKENSQIKCLAAVEEEIVTSGFDNKVNVLLIFLWLI
;
A
#
# COMPACT_ATOMS: atom_id res chain seq x y z
N VAL A 1 3.49 -3.46 16.19
CA VAL A 1 2.83 -4.11 15.04
C VAL A 1 1.70 -3.22 14.57
N LEU A 2 1.44 -3.21 13.24
CA LEU A 2 0.30 -2.54 12.61
C LEU A 2 -0.66 -3.61 12.05
N THR A 3 -1.94 -3.44 12.31
CA THR A 3 -3.02 -4.26 11.73
C THR A 3 -4.10 -3.38 11.14
N VAL A 4 -4.81 -3.88 10.14
CA VAL A 4 -5.96 -3.21 9.51
C VAL A 4 -7.17 -4.12 9.49
N SER A 5 -8.35 -3.53 9.41
CA SER A 5 -9.60 -4.26 9.49
C SER A 5 -10.67 -3.69 8.54
N ALA A 6 -11.62 -4.53 8.17
CA ALA A 6 -12.84 -4.13 7.46
C ALA A 6 -13.73 -3.17 8.26
N ASP A 7 -13.50 -3.01 9.57
CA ASP A 7 -14.13 -1.97 10.40
C ASP A 7 -13.63 -0.54 10.10
N LYS A 8 -12.76 -0.38 9.08
CA LYS A 8 -12.15 0.87 8.59
C LYS A 8 -11.12 1.47 9.55
N SER A 9 -10.68 0.70 10.54
CA SER A 9 -9.64 1.12 11.47
C SER A 9 -8.33 0.40 11.22
N ALA A 10 -7.23 1.10 11.54
CA ALA A 10 -5.91 0.51 11.69
C ALA A 10 -5.50 0.60 13.16
N LYS A 11 -4.86 -0.44 13.68
CA LYS A 11 -4.41 -0.46 15.08
C LYS A 11 -2.92 -0.65 15.17
N VAL A 12 -2.29 0.22 15.92
CA VAL A 12 -0.90 0.09 16.35
C VAL A 12 -0.87 -0.65 17.68
N TRP A 13 -0.14 -1.74 17.73
CA TRP A 13 -0.04 -2.61 18.90
C TRP A 13 1.34 -2.53 19.51
N ASP A 14 1.39 -2.50 20.81
CA ASP A 14 2.58 -2.79 21.58
C ASP A 14 2.60 -4.30 21.90
N ILE A 15 3.62 -4.97 21.39
CA ILE A 15 3.85 -6.42 21.56
C ILE A 15 5.14 -6.69 22.34
N THR A 16 5.67 -5.69 23.05
CA THR A 16 6.84 -5.90 23.89
C THR A 16 6.51 -6.90 25.00
N GLU A 17 7.54 -7.58 25.48
CA GLU A 17 7.40 -8.63 26.48
C GLU A 17 6.65 -8.12 27.73
N GLY A 18 5.62 -8.84 28.15
CA GLY A 18 4.75 -8.47 29.26
C GLY A 18 3.51 -7.63 28.89
N ASN A 19 3.40 -7.10 27.69
CA ASN A 19 2.24 -6.26 27.26
C ASN A 19 1.06 -7.03 26.64
N ASN A 20 1.22 -8.32 26.38
CA ASN A 20 0.16 -9.20 25.84
C ASN A 20 -0.62 -8.61 24.64
N GLY A 21 0.05 -7.85 23.78
CA GLY A 21 -0.59 -7.24 22.61
C GLY A 21 -1.53 -6.08 22.95
N LYS A 22 -1.10 -5.11 23.72
CA LYS A 22 -1.90 -3.92 24.06
C LYS A 22 -2.03 -2.96 22.89
N VAL A 23 -3.25 -2.49 22.60
CA VAL A 23 -3.48 -1.43 21.60
C VAL A 23 -2.87 -0.12 22.10
N LYS A 24 -1.90 0.40 21.37
CA LYS A 24 -1.24 1.67 21.64
C LYS A 24 -2.01 2.84 21.02
N LYS A 25 -2.52 2.66 19.79
CA LYS A 25 -3.28 3.68 19.05
C LYS A 25 -4.25 3.02 18.07
N THR A 26 -5.44 3.60 17.95
CA THR A 26 -6.36 3.31 16.86
C THR A 26 -6.37 4.49 15.89
N LEU A 27 -6.14 4.21 14.61
CA LEU A 27 -6.12 5.18 13.53
C LEU A 27 -7.38 4.98 12.70
N ILE A 28 -8.07 6.07 12.40
CA ILE A 28 -9.25 6.07 11.54
C ILE A 28 -8.86 6.73 10.22
N CYS A 29 -9.04 6.03 9.12
CA CYS A 29 -8.87 6.59 7.80
C CYS A 29 -10.14 7.37 7.44
N THR A 30 -9.96 8.60 7.00
CA THR A 30 -11.08 9.43 6.52
C THR A 30 -11.58 8.90 5.17
N GLY A 31 -12.88 8.74 5.04
CA GLY A 31 -13.55 8.27 3.84
C GLY A 31 -15.03 8.67 3.82
N SER A 32 -15.77 8.18 2.84
CA SER A 32 -17.21 8.41 2.68
C SER A 32 -18.07 7.67 3.71
N GLY A 33 -17.46 6.70 4.41
CA GLY A 33 -18.15 5.77 5.31
C GLY A 33 -18.68 4.52 4.60
N GLY A 34 -18.44 4.36 3.30
CA GLY A 34 -18.88 3.22 2.51
C GLY A 34 -18.01 1.97 2.66
N VAL A 35 -18.32 0.95 1.89
CA VAL A 35 -17.60 -0.34 1.85
C VAL A 35 -16.18 -0.13 1.28
N GLU A 36 -16.02 0.85 0.40
CA GLU A 36 -14.75 1.24 -0.21
C GLU A 36 -13.70 1.69 0.80
N ASP A 37 -14.12 2.13 2.00
CA ASP A 37 -13.22 2.57 3.07
C ASP A 37 -12.70 1.42 3.95
N MET A 38 -13.21 0.19 3.76
CA MET A 38 -12.68 -0.99 4.44
C MET A 38 -11.20 -1.16 4.16
N LEU A 39 -10.38 -1.32 5.20
CA LEU A 39 -8.94 -1.48 5.04
C LEU A 39 -8.58 -2.92 4.72
N VAL A 40 -7.75 -3.10 3.69
CA VAL A 40 -7.37 -4.42 3.14
C VAL A 40 -5.87 -4.70 3.19
N GLY A 41 -5.05 -3.69 3.47
CA GLY A 41 -3.61 -3.86 3.54
C GLY A 41 -2.93 -2.75 4.33
N CYS A 42 -1.77 -3.06 4.90
CA CYS A 42 -0.91 -2.10 5.57
C CYS A 42 0.57 -2.44 5.47
N LEU A 43 1.39 -1.41 5.59
CA LEU A 43 2.84 -1.52 5.72
C LEU A 43 3.34 -0.55 6.78
N TRP A 44 4.36 -0.94 7.51
CA TRP A 44 5.12 -0.04 8.38
C TRP A 44 6.46 0.26 7.73
N LEU A 45 6.67 1.51 7.35
CA LEU A 45 7.86 1.98 6.65
C LEU A 45 8.58 3.00 7.53
N ASN A 46 9.68 2.62 8.16
CA ASN A 46 10.49 3.54 8.99
C ASN A 46 9.61 4.52 9.80
N ASP A 47 9.46 5.74 9.29
CA ASP A 47 8.73 6.84 9.92
C ASP A 47 7.27 6.94 9.50
N CYS A 48 6.76 6.01 8.66
CA CYS A 48 5.41 6.07 8.12
C CYS A 48 4.65 4.76 8.30
N LEU A 49 3.37 4.90 8.58
CA LEU A 49 2.41 3.80 8.54
C LEU A 49 1.54 4.02 7.31
N VAL A 50 1.48 3.01 6.46
CA VAL A 50 0.71 3.04 5.22
C VAL A 50 -0.46 2.09 5.36
N THR A 51 -1.66 2.57 5.04
CA THR A 51 -2.86 1.72 4.95
C THR A 51 -3.49 1.84 3.58
N VAL A 52 -4.19 0.80 3.16
CA VAL A 52 -4.89 0.75 1.87
C VAL A 52 -6.31 0.34 2.08
N SER A 53 -7.22 1.08 1.46
CA SER A 53 -8.64 0.76 1.46
C SER A 53 -9.05 -0.11 0.28
N LEU A 54 -10.21 -0.74 0.38
CA LEU A 54 -10.82 -1.54 -0.67
C LEU A 54 -11.07 -0.71 -1.94
N GLY A 55 -11.42 0.57 -1.80
CA GLY A 55 -11.61 1.51 -2.91
C GLY A 55 -10.31 2.01 -3.56
N GLY A 56 -9.13 1.58 -3.07
CA GLY A 56 -7.84 1.93 -3.67
C GLY A 56 -7.20 3.21 -3.12
N THR A 57 -7.74 3.77 -2.04
CA THR A 57 -7.12 4.90 -1.35
C THR A 57 -5.94 4.43 -0.51
N ILE A 58 -4.80 5.09 -0.66
CA ILE A 58 -3.60 4.89 0.16
C ILE A 58 -3.50 6.03 1.14
N SER A 59 -3.51 5.72 2.44
CA SER A 59 -3.37 6.71 3.52
C SER A 59 -2.02 6.53 4.21
N ILE A 60 -1.30 7.64 4.37
CA ILE A 60 0.03 7.67 4.97
C ILE A 60 -0.03 8.48 6.26
N PHE A 61 0.28 7.84 7.39
CA PHE A 61 0.41 8.45 8.71
C PHE A 61 1.89 8.61 9.06
N LEU A 62 2.25 9.68 9.75
CA LEU A 62 3.59 9.83 10.32
C LEU A 62 3.68 9.07 11.65
N ALA A 63 4.67 8.21 11.81
CA ALA A 63 4.87 7.44 13.04
C ALA A 63 5.21 8.33 14.24
N SER A 64 5.80 9.50 13.99
CA SER A 64 6.14 10.51 15.00
C SER A 64 4.92 11.28 15.53
N ASP A 65 3.83 11.35 14.75
CA ASP A 65 2.62 12.09 15.09
C ASP A 65 1.37 11.38 14.55
N LEU A 66 0.89 10.40 15.31
CA LEU A 66 -0.27 9.60 14.97
C LEU A 66 -1.62 10.29 15.27
N ASP A 67 -1.60 11.49 15.83
CA ASP A 67 -2.79 12.31 16.06
C ASP A 67 -3.11 13.19 14.85
N LYS A 68 -2.12 13.41 13.98
CA LYS A 68 -2.30 14.13 12.74
C LYS A 68 -3.07 13.30 11.72
N ALA A 69 -3.98 13.97 11.00
CA ALA A 69 -4.70 13.33 9.89
C ALA A 69 -3.72 12.77 8.84
N PRO A 70 -4.02 11.60 8.26
CA PRO A 70 -3.18 11.01 7.23
C PRO A 70 -3.22 11.84 5.94
N THR A 71 -2.14 11.76 5.17
CA THR A 71 -2.17 12.18 3.78
C THR A 71 -2.74 11.05 2.95
N ALA A 72 -3.86 11.30 2.25
CA ALA A 72 -4.54 10.30 1.44
C ALA A 72 -4.28 10.53 -0.06
N PHE A 73 -4.05 9.46 -0.78
CA PHE A 73 -3.81 9.45 -2.22
C PHE A 73 -4.72 8.44 -2.90
N SER A 74 -5.26 8.81 -4.06
CA SER A 74 -6.02 7.93 -4.95
C SER A 74 -5.26 7.77 -6.26
N GLY A 75 -5.18 6.58 -6.79
CA GLY A 75 -4.48 6.31 -8.05
C GLY A 75 -4.91 5.02 -8.74
N HIS A 76 -5.64 4.18 -8.03
CA HIS A 76 -6.27 2.99 -8.58
C HIS A 76 -7.77 3.20 -8.76
N MET A 77 -8.33 2.57 -9.79
CA MET A 77 -9.77 2.62 -10.11
C MET A 77 -10.52 1.38 -9.58
N LYS A 78 -9.79 0.40 -9.05
CA LYS A 78 -10.31 -0.85 -8.47
C LYS A 78 -9.51 -1.22 -7.23
N ASN A 79 -9.94 -2.29 -6.57
CA ASN A 79 -9.33 -2.78 -5.34
C ASN A 79 -7.83 -2.98 -5.50
N VAL A 80 -7.06 -2.43 -4.56
CA VAL A 80 -5.63 -2.71 -4.44
C VAL A 80 -5.45 -4.15 -3.98
N SER A 81 -4.65 -4.90 -4.71
CA SER A 81 -4.42 -6.33 -4.46
C SER A 81 -3.14 -6.61 -3.70
N SER A 82 -2.12 -5.77 -3.89
CA SER A 82 -0.83 -5.96 -3.24
C SER A 82 -0.08 -4.65 -3.08
N LEU A 83 0.77 -4.60 -2.05
CA LEU A 83 1.67 -3.51 -1.74
C LEU A 83 3.07 -4.05 -1.49
N THR A 84 4.07 -3.34 -1.97
CA THR A 84 5.47 -3.62 -1.63
C THR A 84 6.29 -2.33 -1.63
N ILE A 85 7.42 -2.37 -0.95
CA ILE A 85 8.43 -1.31 -1.01
C ILE A 85 9.56 -1.71 -1.94
N LEU A 86 10.15 -0.73 -2.58
CA LEU A 86 11.36 -0.93 -3.33
C LEU A 86 12.56 -0.98 -2.37
N ARG A 87 13.22 -2.14 -2.26
CA ARG A 87 14.34 -2.32 -1.31
C ARG A 87 15.52 -1.38 -1.59
N SER A 88 15.81 -1.10 -2.86
CA SER A 88 16.85 -0.16 -3.28
C SER A 88 16.52 1.30 -2.93
N ASN A 89 15.23 1.63 -2.77
CA ASN A 89 14.77 2.94 -2.33
C ASN A 89 13.53 2.82 -1.43
N PRO A 90 13.69 2.70 -0.09
CA PRO A 90 12.58 2.51 0.85
C PRO A 90 11.54 3.65 0.88
N ARG A 91 11.82 4.79 0.21
CA ARG A 91 10.83 5.86 0.03
C ARG A 91 9.83 5.59 -1.09
N VAL A 92 10.10 4.55 -1.90
CA VAL A 92 9.23 4.16 -3.02
C VAL A 92 8.34 3.01 -2.59
N LEU A 93 7.04 3.25 -2.62
CA LEU A 93 6.00 2.26 -2.47
C LEU A 93 5.46 1.90 -3.86
N LEU A 94 5.22 0.63 -4.08
CA LEU A 94 4.55 0.11 -5.26
C LEU A 94 3.24 -0.55 -4.85
N SER A 95 2.19 -0.29 -5.60
CA SER A 95 0.88 -0.94 -5.43
C SER A 95 0.39 -1.53 -6.73
N THR A 96 -0.35 -2.62 -6.65
CA THR A 96 -1.05 -3.23 -7.78
C THR A 96 -2.53 -3.34 -7.50
N SER A 97 -3.32 -3.42 -8.55
CA SER A 97 -4.77 -3.47 -8.44
C SER A 97 -5.39 -4.37 -9.51
N TYR A 98 -6.66 -4.70 -9.30
CA TYR A 98 -7.50 -5.37 -10.29
C TYR A 98 -7.83 -4.49 -11.50
N ASP A 99 -7.39 -3.22 -11.51
CA ASP A 99 -7.42 -2.37 -12.71
C ASP A 99 -6.29 -2.70 -13.70
N GLY A 100 -5.37 -3.60 -13.34
CA GLY A 100 -4.24 -4.02 -14.16
C GLY A 100 -3.05 -3.05 -14.12
N LEU A 101 -3.10 -2.05 -13.25
CA LEU A 101 -2.03 -1.06 -13.09
C LEU A 101 -1.08 -1.42 -11.95
N ILE A 102 0.16 -1.01 -12.12
CA ILE A 102 1.15 -0.89 -11.07
C ILE A 102 1.36 0.61 -10.86
N VAL A 103 1.18 1.09 -9.64
CA VAL A 103 1.34 2.51 -9.31
C VAL A 103 2.53 2.69 -8.39
N LYS A 104 3.34 3.70 -8.71
CA LYS A 104 4.51 4.12 -7.93
C LYS A 104 4.15 5.35 -7.09
N TRP A 105 4.49 5.30 -5.83
CA TRP A 105 4.29 6.35 -4.85
C TRP A 105 5.63 6.72 -4.23
N ILE A 106 5.87 7.99 -4.01
CA ILE A 106 7.08 8.47 -3.35
C ILE A 106 6.67 9.16 -2.05
N GLN A 107 7.31 8.77 -0.96
CA GLN A 107 7.08 9.38 0.34
C GLN A 107 7.29 10.91 0.28
N GLY A 108 6.29 11.67 0.75
CA GLY A 108 6.30 13.14 0.73
C GLY A 108 5.83 13.77 -0.58
N ILE A 109 5.76 13.01 -1.68
CA ILE A 109 5.31 13.49 -2.99
C ILE A 109 3.94 12.92 -3.34
N GLY A 110 3.70 11.65 -3.01
CA GLY A 110 2.48 10.93 -3.36
C GLY A 110 2.61 10.16 -4.67
N TYR A 111 1.60 10.25 -5.51
CA TYR A 111 1.59 9.58 -6.82
C TYR A 111 2.77 10.06 -7.69
N SER A 112 3.52 9.12 -8.22
CA SER A 112 4.71 9.40 -9.04
C SER A 112 4.67 8.74 -10.43
N GLY A 113 3.71 7.91 -10.70
CA GLY A 113 3.58 7.27 -12.02
C GLY A 113 2.84 5.94 -11.96
N LYS A 114 2.42 5.48 -13.12
CA LYS A 114 1.75 4.20 -13.31
C LYS A 114 2.34 3.42 -14.47
N LEU A 115 2.36 2.10 -14.35
CA LEU A 115 2.67 1.17 -15.43
C LEU A 115 1.45 0.30 -15.68
N GLN A 116 0.99 0.27 -16.92
CA GLN A 116 -0.05 -0.65 -17.35
C GLN A 116 0.59 -1.90 -17.93
N ARG A 117 0.14 -3.07 -17.49
CA ARG A 117 0.56 -4.33 -18.13
C ARG A 117 0.00 -4.42 -19.55
N LYS A 118 0.84 -4.93 -20.47
CA LYS A 118 0.50 -5.06 -21.89
C LYS A 118 -0.78 -5.88 -22.15
N GLU A 119 -1.11 -6.81 -21.25
CA GLU A 119 -2.23 -7.74 -21.40
C GLU A 119 -3.50 -7.34 -20.64
N ASN A 120 -3.54 -6.16 -20.04
CA ASN A 120 -4.73 -5.61 -19.35
C ASN A 120 -5.35 -6.55 -18.30
N SER A 121 -4.57 -7.53 -17.78
CA SER A 121 -5.07 -8.52 -16.83
C SER A 121 -5.02 -7.98 -15.39
N GLN A 122 -5.97 -8.43 -14.58
CA GLN A 122 -5.98 -8.12 -13.15
C GLN A 122 -4.72 -8.66 -12.47
N ILE A 123 -4.03 -7.80 -11.71
CA ILE A 123 -2.84 -8.19 -10.97
C ILE A 123 -3.25 -8.59 -9.55
N LYS A 124 -2.79 -9.74 -9.08
CA LYS A 124 -3.11 -10.27 -7.75
C LYS A 124 -1.98 -10.09 -6.76
N CYS A 125 -0.74 -10.32 -7.19
CA CYS A 125 0.43 -10.31 -6.34
C CYS A 125 1.54 -9.45 -6.94
N LEU A 126 2.35 -8.88 -6.06
CA LEU A 126 3.46 -8.01 -6.40
C LEU A 126 4.62 -8.29 -5.44
N ALA A 127 5.80 -8.41 -5.98
CA ALA A 127 7.06 -8.39 -5.23
C ALA A 127 8.06 -7.48 -5.96
N ALA A 128 8.92 -6.82 -5.20
CA ALA A 128 10.01 -6.03 -5.77
C ALA A 128 11.33 -6.44 -5.13
N VAL A 129 12.32 -6.71 -5.97
CA VAL A 129 13.67 -7.09 -5.56
C VAL A 129 14.66 -6.25 -6.36
N GLU A 130 15.45 -5.43 -5.66
CA GLU A 130 16.42 -4.52 -6.27
C GLU A 130 15.79 -3.66 -7.37
N GLU A 131 15.99 -4.00 -8.63
CA GLU A 131 15.55 -3.24 -9.80
C GLU A 131 14.46 -3.96 -10.60
N GLU A 132 13.98 -5.09 -10.08
CA GLU A 132 12.97 -5.91 -10.73
C GLU A 132 11.64 -5.89 -9.95
N ILE A 133 10.56 -5.81 -10.70
CA ILE A 133 9.19 -5.98 -10.21
C ILE A 133 8.67 -7.28 -10.77
N VAL A 134 8.22 -8.16 -9.88
CA VAL A 134 7.57 -9.41 -10.25
C VAL A 134 6.09 -9.31 -9.94
N THR A 135 5.24 -9.60 -10.92
CA THR A 135 3.78 -9.62 -10.76
C THR A 135 3.18 -10.90 -11.26
N SER A 136 2.11 -11.34 -10.62
CA SER A 136 1.24 -12.41 -11.11
C SER A 136 -0.22 -11.97 -11.03
N GLY A 137 -1.06 -12.58 -11.84
CA GLY A 137 -2.48 -12.23 -11.93
C GLY A 137 -3.33 -13.42 -12.32
N PHE A 138 -4.52 -13.14 -12.86
CA PHE A 138 -5.49 -14.17 -13.27
C PHE A 138 -5.22 -14.73 -14.68
N ASP A 139 -4.13 -14.31 -15.31
CA ASP A 139 -3.69 -14.74 -16.64
C ASP A 139 -2.76 -15.97 -16.62
N ASN A 140 -2.57 -16.60 -15.47
CA ASN A 140 -1.66 -17.72 -15.24
C ASN A 140 -0.20 -17.45 -15.62
N LYS A 141 0.21 -16.16 -15.59
CA LYS A 141 1.58 -15.74 -15.92
C LYS A 141 2.26 -15.08 -14.75
N VAL A 142 3.56 -15.23 -14.70
CA VAL A 142 4.46 -14.42 -13.89
C VAL A 142 5.18 -13.46 -14.82
N ASN A 143 5.13 -12.17 -14.51
CA ASN A 143 5.78 -11.15 -15.31
C ASN A 143 6.87 -10.50 -14.50
N VAL A 144 8.03 -10.34 -15.13
CA VAL A 144 9.17 -9.63 -14.57
C VAL A 144 9.34 -8.32 -15.35
N LEU A 145 9.42 -7.21 -14.64
CA LEU A 145 9.52 -5.85 -15.18
C LEU A 145 10.74 -5.17 -14.58
N LEU A 146 11.55 -4.55 -15.41
CA LEU A 146 12.70 -3.76 -14.96
C LEU A 146 12.26 -2.35 -14.55
N ILE A 147 12.69 -1.91 -13.39
CA ILE A 147 12.34 -0.59 -12.83
C ILE A 147 13.02 0.55 -13.60
N PHE A 148 14.15 0.31 -14.27
CA PHE A 148 14.86 1.31 -15.06
C PHE A 148 14.00 2.05 -16.09
N LEU A 149 13.00 1.38 -16.64
CA LEU A 149 12.06 1.99 -17.59
C LEU A 149 11.10 3.00 -16.94
N TRP A 150 11.18 3.20 -15.63
CA TRP A 150 10.28 4.07 -14.86
C TRP A 150 10.97 5.32 -14.28
N LEU A 151 12.26 5.50 -14.58
CA LEU A 151 13.06 6.63 -14.07
C LEU A 151 13.13 7.82 -15.04
N ILE A 152 12.39 7.76 -16.16
CA ILE A 152 12.31 8.85 -17.13
C ILE A 152 10.99 9.58 -16.97
#